data_6ad4df08d65aa461b75bf2a1e94ddb62
#
_entry.id   6ad4df08d65aa461b75bf2a1e94ddb62
#
_cell.length_a   1.000
_cell.length_b   1.000
_cell.length_c   1.000
_cell.angle_alpha   90.00
_cell.angle_beta   90.00
_cell.angle_gamma   90.00
#
_symmetry.space_group_name_H-M   'P 1'
#
loop_
_entity.id
_entity.type
_entity.pdbx_description
1 polymer ?
#
loop_
_entity_poly.entity_id
_entity_poly.type
_entity_poly.pdbx_seq_one_letter_code
_entity_poly.pdbx_strand_id
1 'polypeptide(L)'
;MVDAFVRVPDTILKNYQSVSNATVLGQLAKRGYMKVFMNGVRSLAPGRRLVGRAVTLRYLPSRPDLQEHVTRGGYGEGLNETPRWDALEALSPGDVLVADCMGMGGTSTGGDVVFSRILSKQAAGLVTDGGVRDGHKVIRYGYPVYAGGSTPTIGEPNVLPYEVNEPIQCGGVLVWPGDVILGDEDGVVVLPSKLALEIYDECVRHDEVEQAILEHTQKEGISPKFFYPFNSETEKIYKAWKARQD
;
A
#
# COMPACT_ATOMS: atom_id res chain seq x y z
N MET A 1 -1.13 -16.66 -20.61
CA MET A 1 -0.79 -15.73 -19.53
C MET A 1 -1.56 -14.45 -19.84
N VAL A 2 -2.37 -13.99 -18.91
CA VAL A 2 -3.13 -12.75 -19.07
C VAL A 2 -2.11 -11.61 -19.08
N ASP A 3 -2.19 -10.69 -20.05
CA ASP A 3 -1.47 -9.41 -20.02
C ASP A 3 -1.96 -8.60 -18.80
N ALA A 4 -1.48 -8.98 -17.62
CA ALA A 4 -1.91 -8.44 -16.34
C ALA A 4 -1.10 -7.22 -15.89
N PHE A 5 -0.02 -6.89 -16.61
CA PHE A 5 0.91 -5.84 -16.22
C PHE A 5 0.81 -4.61 -17.11
N VAL A 6 0.15 -3.59 -16.58
CA VAL A 6 0.32 -2.22 -17.07
C VAL A 6 1.21 -1.50 -16.05
N ARG A 7 2.41 -1.06 -16.47
CA ARG A 7 3.21 -0.18 -15.61
C ARG A 7 2.48 1.15 -15.47
N VAL A 8 1.98 1.42 -14.29
CA VAL A 8 1.30 2.69 -13.99
C VAL A 8 2.32 3.83 -14.03
N PRO A 9 2.11 4.89 -14.83
CA PRO A 9 3.03 6.04 -14.91
C PRO A 9 3.15 6.80 -13.59
N ASP A 10 4.32 7.40 -13.34
CA ASP A 10 4.56 8.19 -12.11
C ASP A 10 3.63 9.40 -11.99
N THR A 11 3.18 9.95 -13.12
CA THR A 11 2.17 11.03 -13.15
C THR A 11 0.85 10.58 -12.54
N ILE A 12 0.42 9.36 -12.82
CA ILE A 12 -0.81 8.78 -12.25
C ILE A 12 -0.63 8.50 -10.77
N LEU A 13 0.52 7.96 -10.34
CA LEU A 13 0.80 7.77 -8.92
C LEU A 13 0.74 9.10 -8.15
N LYS A 14 1.32 10.17 -8.71
CA LYS A 14 1.25 11.52 -8.11
C LYS A 14 -0.19 12.00 -7.96
N ASN A 15 -1.02 11.73 -8.95
CA ASN A 15 -2.41 12.14 -8.92
C ASN A 15 -3.21 11.47 -7.78
N TYR A 16 -2.92 10.20 -7.47
CA TYR A 16 -3.55 9.48 -6.35
C TYR A 16 -3.11 9.97 -4.96
N GLN A 17 -2.14 10.86 -4.85
CA GLN A 17 -1.74 11.42 -3.56
C GLN A 17 -2.87 12.20 -2.86
N SER A 18 -3.80 12.76 -3.63
CA SER A 18 -4.94 13.54 -3.10
C SER A 18 -6.24 12.75 -3.01
N VAL A 19 -6.29 11.52 -3.50
CA VAL A 19 -7.51 10.69 -3.51
C VAL A 19 -7.57 9.82 -2.26
N SER A 20 -8.71 9.81 -1.55
CA SER A 20 -8.87 9.01 -0.33
C SER A 20 -8.94 7.51 -0.62
N ASN A 21 -8.46 6.68 0.32
CA ASN A 21 -8.58 5.22 0.22
C ASN A 21 -10.05 4.78 0.22
N ALA A 22 -10.90 5.46 0.99
CA ALA A 22 -12.34 5.18 1.05
C ALA A 22 -13.00 5.35 -0.33
N THR A 23 -12.65 6.41 -1.05
CA THR A 23 -13.16 6.66 -2.40
C THR A 23 -12.68 5.60 -3.39
N VAL A 24 -11.39 5.27 -3.39
CA VAL A 24 -10.85 4.21 -4.26
C VAL A 24 -11.55 2.88 -3.98
N LEU A 25 -11.70 2.51 -2.70
CA LEU A 25 -12.38 1.28 -2.30
C LEU A 25 -13.84 1.27 -2.78
N GLY A 26 -14.54 2.39 -2.68
CA GLY A 26 -15.92 2.55 -3.18
C GLY A 26 -16.02 2.33 -4.70
N GLN A 27 -15.08 2.87 -5.49
CA GLN A 27 -15.05 2.67 -6.94
C GLN A 27 -14.67 1.22 -7.34
N LEU A 28 -13.76 0.60 -6.58
CA LEU A 28 -13.41 -0.80 -6.77
C LEU A 28 -14.59 -1.74 -6.44
N ALA A 29 -15.32 -1.47 -5.35
CA ALA A 29 -16.50 -2.24 -4.96
C ALA A 29 -17.60 -2.22 -6.03
N LYS A 30 -17.85 -1.08 -6.68
CA LYS A 30 -18.80 -0.97 -7.81
C LYS A 30 -18.43 -1.89 -8.99
N ARG A 31 -17.16 -2.27 -9.10
CA ARG A 31 -16.61 -3.16 -10.13
C ARG A 31 -16.45 -4.61 -9.66
N GLY A 32 -16.93 -4.93 -8.44
CA GLY A 32 -16.88 -6.27 -7.85
C GLY A 32 -15.58 -6.61 -7.11
N TYR A 33 -14.66 -5.64 -6.95
CA TYR A 33 -13.42 -5.82 -6.18
C TYR A 33 -13.67 -5.54 -4.70
N MET A 34 -14.09 -6.57 -3.95
CA MET A 34 -14.50 -6.43 -2.54
C MET A 34 -13.38 -6.68 -1.53
N LYS A 35 -12.34 -7.44 -1.90
CA LYS A 35 -11.24 -7.82 -1.02
C LYS A 35 -9.95 -7.11 -1.45
N VAL A 36 -9.89 -5.82 -1.20
CA VAL A 36 -8.77 -4.94 -1.62
C VAL A 36 -8.20 -4.12 -0.46
N PHE A 37 -8.78 -4.22 0.74
CA PHE A 37 -8.30 -3.56 1.96
C PHE A 37 -7.54 -4.57 2.84
N MET A 38 -6.30 -4.23 3.20
CA MET A 38 -5.43 -5.08 4.01
C MET A 38 -5.83 -5.04 5.48
N ASN A 39 -6.22 -6.20 6.04
CA ASN A 39 -6.56 -6.31 7.45
C ASN A 39 -5.31 -6.44 8.32
N GLY A 40 -5.33 -5.82 9.50
CA GLY A 40 -4.24 -5.93 10.47
C GLY A 40 -2.96 -5.14 10.12
N VAL A 41 -2.90 -4.52 8.94
CA VAL A 41 -1.77 -3.69 8.50
C VAL A 41 -2.08 -2.22 8.81
N ARG A 42 -1.22 -1.57 9.61
CA ARG A 42 -1.45 -0.21 10.12
C ARG A 42 -0.23 0.67 9.91
N SER A 43 -0.47 1.98 9.78
CA SER A 43 0.61 2.96 9.70
C SER A 43 1.41 2.99 11.00
N LEU A 44 2.72 2.87 10.88
CA LEU A 44 3.67 3.16 11.97
C LEU A 44 4.15 4.63 11.94
N ALA A 45 3.86 5.35 10.85
CA ALA A 45 4.22 6.75 10.65
C ALA A 45 2.98 7.57 10.25
N PRO A 46 2.05 7.87 11.18
CA PRO A 46 0.84 8.63 10.90
C PRO A 46 1.12 9.97 10.21
N GLY A 47 0.17 10.44 9.40
CA GLY A 47 0.29 11.67 8.62
C GLY A 47 1.13 11.52 7.34
N ARG A 48 1.47 10.31 6.94
CA ARG A 48 2.23 10.03 5.72
C ARG A 48 1.41 9.22 4.73
N ARG A 49 1.06 9.86 3.62
CA ARG A 49 0.39 9.21 2.49
C ARG A 49 1.36 8.27 1.76
N LEU A 50 0.91 7.07 1.44
CA LEU A 50 1.63 6.09 0.61
C LEU A 50 0.92 5.95 -0.74
N VAL A 51 1.65 6.13 -1.82
CA VAL A 51 1.22 5.78 -3.18
C VAL A 51 2.42 5.27 -3.95
N GLY A 52 2.33 4.05 -4.48
CA GLY A 52 3.39 3.50 -5.31
C GLY A 52 3.05 2.14 -5.89
N ARG A 53 3.94 1.61 -6.73
CA ARG A 53 3.79 0.30 -7.37
C ARG A 53 4.37 -0.80 -6.49
N ALA A 54 3.69 -1.92 -6.39
CA ALA A 54 4.13 -3.06 -5.59
C ALA A 54 5.34 -3.76 -6.21
N VAL A 55 6.42 -3.85 -5.45
CA VAL A 55 7.45 -4.90 -5.57
C VAL A 55 7.15 -5.89 -4.45
N THR A 56 6.84 -7.12 -4.81
CA THR A 56 6.37 -8.12 -3.85
C THR A 56 7.48 -9.02 -3.35
N LEU A 57 7.41 -9.37 -2.07
CA LEU A 57 8.29 -10.32 -1.40
C LEU A 57 7.45 -11.29 -0.59
N ARG A 58 7.61 -12.60 -0.81
CA ARG A 58 6.96 -13.64 -0.03
C ARG A 58 7.92 -14.23 0.99
N TYR A 59 7.43 -14.39 2.21
CA TYR A 59 8.05 -15.22 3.22
C TYR A 59 7.28 -16.53 3.39
N LEU A 60 7.99 -17.58 3.76
CA LEU A 60 7.45 -18.89 4.15
C LEU A 60 7.89 -19.23 5.58
N PRO A 61 7.20 -20.16 6.26
CA PRO A 61 7.67 -20.69 7.52
C PRO A 61 9.07 -21.32 7.38
N SER A 62 9.95 -21.04 8.34
CA SER A 62 11.31 -21.55 8.30
C SER A 62 11.34 -23.08 8.46
N ARG A 63 12.16 -23.74 7.65
CA ARG A 63 12.51 -25.15 7.75
C ARG A 63 14.01 -25.30 7.57
N PRO A 64 14.73 -25.92 8.54
CA PRO A 64 16.19 -25.98 8.49
C PRO A 64 16.74 -26.72 7.25
N ASP A 65 16.02 -27.72 6.75
CA ASP A 65 16.41 -28.48 5.57
C ASP A 65 16.26 -27.72 4.24
N LEU A 66 15.39 -26.67 4.21
CA LEU A 66 15.19 -25.82 3.04
C LEU A 66 15.97 -24.51 3.12
N GLN A 67 16.48 -24.17 4.29
CA GLN A 67 17.16 -22.91 4.51
C GLN A 67 18.39 -22.75 3.62
N GLU A 68 19.15 -23.82 3.41
CA GLU A 68 20.32 -23.83 2.52
C GLU A 68 19.95 -23.59 1.05
N HIS A 69 18.77 -24.03 0.61
CA HIS A 69 18.27 -23.77 -0.75
C HIS A 69 17.83 -22.32 -0.97
N VAL A 70 17.32 -21.66 0.08
CA VAL A 70 16.79 -20.30 0.02
C VAL A 70 17.89 -19.25 0.22
N THR A 71 18.86 -19.56 1.06
CA THR A 71 20.02 -18.71 1.36
C THR A 71 21.25 -19.23 0.64
N ARG A 72 21.38 -19.13 -0.62
CA ARG A 72 22.50 -19.60 -1.49
C ARG A 72 23.89 -19.70 -0.82
N GLY A 73 24.02 -20.36 0.32
CA GLY A 73 25.29 -20.46 1.08
C GLY A 73 25.14 -20.84 2.56
N GLY A 74 23.92 -21.13 3.03
CA GLY A 74 23.70 -21.55 4.41
C GLY A 74 23.61 -20.42 5.43
N TYR A 75 23.32 -20.81 6.69
CA TYR A 75 23.18 -19.87 7.81
C TYR A 75 24.54 -19.21 8.12
N GLY A 76 24.68 -17.95 7.83
CA GLY A 76 25.87 -17.15 8.19
C GLY A 76 26.74 -16.71 7.02
N GLU A 77 26.88 -17.50 5.95
CA GLU A 77 27.74 -17.14 4.82
C GLU A 77 26.99 -16.65 3.56
N GLY A 78 25.70 -16.82 3.46
CA GLY A 78 24.88 -16.41 2.30
C GLY A 78 23.77 -15.44 2.62
N LEU A 79 23.75 -14.80 3.79
CA LEU A 79 22.71 -13.87 4.21
C LEU A 79 22.56 -12.62 3.32
N ASN A 80 23.58 -12.35 2.50
CA ASN A 80 23.58 -11.25 1.53
C ASN A 80 22.96 -11.65 0.17
N GLU A 81 22.71 -12.95 -0.06
CA GLU A 81 22.14 -13.48 -1.28
C GLU A 81 20.78 -14.13 -1.00
N THR A 82 19.85 -13.35 -0.44
CA THR A 82 18.51 -13.83 -0.15
C THR A 82 17.48 -13.10 -0.98
N PRO A 83 16.30 -13.69 -1.25
CA PRO A 83 15.20 -13.01 -1.94
C PRO A 83 14.82 -11.66 -1.33
N ARG A 84 15.05 -11.46 -0.03
CA ARG A 84 14.85 -10.15 0.61
C ARG A 84 15.75 -9.07 0.00
N TRP A 85 17.02 -9.37 -0.22
CA TRP A 85 17.93 -8.43 -0.87
C TRP A 85 17.59 -8.24 -2.34
N ASP A 86 17.21 -9.31 -3.04
CA ASP A 86 16.76 -9.23 -4.43
C ASP A 86 15.55 -8.29 -4.56
N ALA A 87 14.57 -8.39 -3.64
CA ALA A 87 13.42 -7.50 -3.60
C ALA A 87 13.81 -6.04 -3.36
N LEU A 88 14.74 -5.78 -2.43
CA LEU A 88 15.23 -4.43 -2.15
C LEU A 88 16.02 -3.86 -3.34
N GLU A 89 16.79 -4.68 -4.04
CA GLU A 89 17.52 -4.26 -5.23
C GLU A 89 16.60 -4.02 -6.45
N ALA A 90 15.48 -4.72 -6.54
CA ALA A 90 14.47 -4.53 -7.59
C ALA A 90 13.70 -3.20 -7.47
N LEU A 91 13.71 -2.55 -6.29
CA LEU A 91 13.02 -1.28 -6.07
C LEU A 91 13.56 -0.17 -6.98
N SER A 92 12.66 0.64 -7.49
CA SER A 92 12.90 1.87 -8.24
C SER A 92 12.17 3.04 -7.57
N PRO A 93 12.48 4.30 -7.92
CA PRO A 93 11.73 5.44 -7.41
C PRO A 93 10.23 5.30 -7.60
N GLY A 94 9.46 5.54 -6.52
CA GLY A 94 8.01 5.42 -6.51
C GLY A 94 7.46 3.99 -6.37
N ASP A 95 8.31 2.98 -6.14
CA ASP A 95 7.86 1.64 -5.83
C ASP A 95 7.65 1.46 -4.31
N VAL A 96 6.84 0.48 -3.93
CA VAL A 96 6.55 0.08 -2.54
C VAL A 96 6.98 -1.36 -2.36
N LEU A 97 7.82 -1.63 -1.36
CA LEU A 97 8.06 -3.01 -0.96
C LEU A 97 6.82 -3.53 -0.24
N VAL A 98 6.21 -4.59 -0.77
CA VAL A 98 5.09 -5.29 -0.13
C VAL A 98 5.54 -6.69 0.26
N ALA A 99 5.58 -6.97 1.56
CA ALA A 99 6.09 -8.23 2.08
C ALA A 99 4.98 -9.03 2.78
N ASP A 100 4.68 -10.20 2.20
CA ASP A 100 3.80 -11.22 2.79
C ASP A 100 4.58 -12.00 3.85
N CYS A 101 4.20 -11.85 5.10
CA CYS A 101 4.73 -12.61 6.24
C CYS A 101 3.62 -13.41 6.92
N MET A 102 2.62 -13.85 6.18
CA MET A 102 1.52 -14.72 6.65
C MET A 102 0.75 -14.15 7.86
N GLY A 103 0.66 -12.83 7.98
CA GLY A 103 0.02 -12.17 9.13
C GLY A 103 0.79 -12.26 10.44
N MET A 104 2.08 -12.63 10.42
CA MET A 104 2.90 -12.84 11.61
C MET A 104 3.45 -11.51 12.17
N GLY A 105 2.61 -10.61 12.63
CA GLY A 105 3.00 -9.28 13.14
C GLY A 105 4.02 -9.29 14.29
N GLY A 106 4.18 -10.41 14.98
CA GLY A 106 5.21 -10.62 16.00
C GLY A 106 6.58 -11.04 15.46
N THR A 107 6.71 -11.26 14.14
CA THR A 107 7.95 -11.72 13.48
C THR A 107 8.41 -10.67 12.49
N SER A 108 9.68 -10.23 12.61
CA SER A 108 10.20 -9.15 11.80
C SER A 108 10.53 -9.57 10.37
N THR A 109 10.11 -8.77 9.39
CA THR A 109 10.54 -8.86 8.00
C THR A 109 11.86 -8.11 7.75
N GLY A 110 12.30 -7.28 8.70
CA GLY A 110 13.56 -6.53 8.65
C GLY A 110 13.59 -5.42 9.70
N GLY A 111 14.73 -4.74 9.79
CA GLY A 111 14.97 -3.60 10.67
C GLY A 111 15.63 -2.44 9.92
N ASP A 112 16.16 -1.46 10.69
CA ASP A 112 16.66 -0.20 10.15
C ASP A 112 17.74 -0.38 9.07
N VAL A 113 18.70 -1.27 9.25
CA VAL A 113 19.77 -1.51 8.26
C VAL A 113 19.20 -2.01 6.92
N VAL A 114 18.29 -3.00 6.97
CA VAL A 114 17.65 -3.55 5.77
C VAL A 114 16.81 -2.47 5.08
N PHE A 115 16.00 -1.74 5.85
CA PHE A 115 15.06 -0.78 5.28
C PHE A 115 15.71 0.58 4.91
N SER A 116 16.95 0.84 5.34
CA SER A 116 17.71 1.98 4.82
C SER A 116 17.90 1.91 3.29
N ARG A 117 17.86 0.69 2.72
CA ARG A 117 17.92 0.49 1.27
C ARG A 117 16.70 1.04 0.56
N ILE A 118 15.51 1.00 1.16
CA ILE A 118 14.28 1.61 0.61
C ILE A 118 14.50 3.11 0.38
N LEU A 119 15.08 3.81 1.37
CA LEU A 119 15.43 5.22 1.24
C LEU A 119 16.41 5.47 0.10
N SER A 120 17.49 4.70 0.05
CA SER A 120 18.54 4.88 -0.97
C SER A 120 18.05 4.57 -2.40
N LYS A 121 17.02 3.75 -2.54
CA LYS A 121 16.33 3.46 -3.80
C LYS A 121 15.26 4.51 -4.16
N GLN A 122 15.03 5.50 -3.29
CA GLN A 122 13.94 6.49 -3.45
C GLN A 122 12.57 5.83 -3.60
N ALA A 123 12.39 4.64 -3.01
CA ALA A 123 11.11 3.96 -3.03
C ALA A 123 10.09 4.69 -2.15
N ALA A 124 8.81 4.54 -2.47
CA ALA A 124 7.72 5.27 -1.82
C ALA A 124 7.43 4.79 -0.40
N GLY A 125 7.72 3.53 -0.07
CA GLY A 125 7.47 3.01 1.27
C GLY A 125 7.58 1.51 1.43
N LEU A 126 7.09 1.06 2.59
CA LEU A 126 7.06 -0.34 3.02
C LEU A 126 5.66 -0.71 3.50
N VAL A 127 5.17 -1.87 3.06
CA VAL A 127 3.96 -2.52 3.56
C VAL A 127 4.28 -3.98 3.89
N THR A 128 3.86 -4.45 5.07
CA THR A 128 3.97 -5.86 5.45
C THR A 128 2.88 -6.27 6.43
N ASP A 129 2.35 -7.47 6.33
CA ASP A 129 1.50 -8.06 7.37
C ASP A 129 2.32 -8.75 8.48
N GLY A 130 3.65 -8.75 8.34
CA GLY A 130 4.60 -9.07 9.39
C GLY A 130 4.93 -7.91 10.31
N GLY A 131 5.90 -8.13 11.21
CA GLY A 131 6.45 -7.09 12.08
C GLY A 131 7.63 -6.35 11.45
N VAL A 132 7.95 -5.20 12.05
CA VAL A 132 9.15 -4.39 11.72
C VAL A 132 9.98 -4.21 12.98
N ARG A 133 11.31 -4.45 12.89
CA ARG A 133 12.25 -4.09 13.95
C ARG A 133 12.66 -2.62 13.84
N ASP A 134 13.15 -2.09 14.93
CA ASP A 134 13.68 -0.72 14.98
C ASP A 134 12.69 0.33 14.45
N GLY A 135 11.39 0.12 14.63
CA GLY A 135 10.32 0.94 14.05
C GLY A 135 10.52 2.44 14.28
N HIS A 136 11.00 2.83 15.48
CA HIS A 136 11.31 4.23 15.80
C HIS A 136 12.44 4.83 14.95
N LYS A 137 13.38 4.02 14.45
CA LYS A 137 14.42 4.45 13.51
C LYS A 137 13.91 4.47 12.09
N VAL A 138 13.18 3.41 11.68
CA VAL A 138 12.59 3.30 10.35
C VAL A 138 11.66 4.48 10.06
N ILE A 139 10.84 4.90 11.03
CA ILE A 139 9.99 6.08 10.92
C ILE A 139 10.79 7.36 10.63
N ARG A 140 12.01 7.49 11.16
CA ARG A 140 12.88 8.65 10.93
C ARG A 140 13.40 8.77 9.50
N TYR A 141 13.40 7.69 8.71
CA TYR A 141 13.79 7.74 7.30
C TYR A 141 12.85 8.58 6.43
N GLY A 142 11.64 8.87 6.91
CA GLY A 142 10.75 9.82 6.28
C GLY A 142 9.83 9.23 5.22
N TYR A 143 9.92 7.94 4.90
CA TYR A 143 8.94 7.27 4.05
C TYR A 143 7.84 6.60 4.87
N PRO A 144 6.63 6.38 4.29
CA PRO A 144 5.54 5.67 4.94
C PRO A 144 5.87 4.21 5.22
N VAL A 145 5.51 3.74 6.41
CA VAL A 145 5.65 2.34 6.83
C VAL A 145 4.33 1.84 7.37
N TYR A 146 3.82 0.77 6.79
CA TYR A 146 2.62 0.07 7.23
C TYR A 146 3.00 -1.37 7.58
N ALA A 147 2.62 -1.82 8.78
CA ALA A 147 3.01 -3.15 9.25
C ALA A 147 1.93 -3.79 10.13
N GLY A 148 2.02 -5.11 10.28
CA GLY A 148 1.25 -5.86 11.27
C GLY A 148 1.65 -5.59 12.72
N GLY A 149 2.81 -4.95 12.92
CA GLY A 149 3.29 -4.54 14.24
C GLY A 149 4.74 -4.08 14.26
N SER A 150 5.18 -3.63 15.44
CA SER A 150 6.59 -3.41 15.75
C SER A 150 7.04 -4.47 16.75
N THR A 151 8.20 -5.09 16.52
CA THR A 151 8.69 -6.21 17.33
C THR A 151 10.22 -6.20 17.41
N PRO A 152 10.83 -6.56 18.53
CA PRO A 152 12.26 -6.81 18.61
C PRO A 152 12.66 -8.19 18.08
N THR A 153 11.70 -9.08 17.81
CA THR A 153 11.93 -10.47 17.39
C THR A 153 12.60 -10.52 16.01
N ILE A 154 13.63 -11.33 15.88
CA ILE A 154 14.32 -11.59 14.61
C ILE A 154 13.39 -12.40 13.70
N GLY A 155 13.42 -12.12 12.39
CA GLY A 155 12.63 -12.87 11.41
C GLY A 155 13.11 -14.31 11.28
N GLU A 156 14.36 -14.49 10.95
CA GLU A 156 15.05 -15.76 11.00
C GLU A 156 15.33 -16.15 12.49
N PRO A 157 15.07 -17.34 12.94
CA PRO A 157 14.75 -18.57 12.21
C PRO A 157 13.24 -18.83 11.98
N ASN A 158 12.35 -17.87 12.23
CA ASN A 158 10.89 -18.11 12.17
C ASN A 158 10.36 -18.14 10.74
N VAL A 159 10.89 -17.29 9.87
CA VAL A 159 10.45 -17.13 8.47
C VAL A 159 11.64 -17.04 7.53
N LEU A 160 11.45 -17.49 6.30
CA LEU A 160 12.43 -17.43 5.22
C LEU A 160 11.88 -16.55 4.08
N PRO A 161 12.63 -15.56 3.57
CA PRO A 161 12.28 -14.89 2.32
C PRO A 161 12.40 -15.92 1.18
N TYR A 162 11.40 -15.98 0.30
CA TYR A 162 11.29 -17.09 -0.65
C TYR A 162 11.19 -16.65 -2.11
N GLU A 163 10.25 -15.76 -2.43
CA GLU A 163 9.99 -15.32 -3.81
C GLU A 163 9.89 -13.81 -3.92
N VAL A 164 10.33 -13.28 -5.07
CA VAL A 164 10.29 -11.86 -5.41
C VAL A 164 9.53 -11.65 -6.70
N ASN A 165 8.71 -10.60 -6.76
CA ASN A 165 7.90 -10.23 -7.92
C ASN A 165 6.99 -11.36 -8.42
N GLU A 166 6.47 -12.16 -7.50
CA GLU A 166 5.40 -13.12 -7.71
C GLU A 166 4.12 -12.66 -6.97
N PRO A 167 2.94 -13.15 -7.36
CA PRO A 167 1.71 -12.85 -6.63
C PRO A 167 1.79 -13.31 -5.18
N ILE A 168 1.41 -12.44 -4.26
CA ILE A 168 1.41 -12.72 -2.81
C ILE A 168 0.04 -12.43 -2.21
N GLN A 169 -0.20 -12.88 -0.98
CA GLN A 169 -1.21 -12.28 -0.12
C GLN A 169 -0.52 -11.30 0.84
N CYS A 170 -1.18 -10.21 1.25
CA CYS A 170 -0.73 -9.38 2.36
C CYS A 170 -1.98 -8.81 3.05
N GLY A 171 -2.08 -9.00 4.36
CA GLY A 171 -3.26 -8.62 5.11
C GLY A 171 -4.58 -9.23 4.60
N GLY A 172 -4.53 -10.44 4.03
CA GLY A 172 -5.67 -11.15 3.45
C GLY A 172 -6.09 -10.67 2.06
N VAL A 173 -5.27 -9.85 1.40
CA VAL A 173 -5.51 -9.31 0.05
C VAL A 173 -4.50 -9.88 -0.93
N LEU A 174 -4.95 -10.29 -2.13
CA LEU A 174 -4.07 -10.59 -3.24
C LEU A 174 -3.37 -9.32 -3.72
N VAL A 175 -2.06 -9.35 -3.77
CA VAL A 175 -1.23 -8.29 -4.36
C VAL A 175 -0.48 -8.87 -5.55
N TRP A 176 -0.67 -8.25 -6.71
CA TRP A 176 0.08 -8.58 -7.90
C TRP A 176 1.24 -7.59 -8.06
N PRO A 177 2.44 -8.03 -8.49
CA PRO A 177 3.53 -7.11 -8.79
C PRO A 177 3.08 -6.00 -9.74
N GLY A 178 3.40 -4.74 -9.41
CA GLY A 178 2.96 -3.57 -10.18
C GLY A 178 1.58 -3.02 -9.84
N ASP A 179 0.78 -3.67 -8.98
CA ASP A 179 -0.43 -3.06 -8.44
C ASP A 179 -0.11 -1.75 -7.70
N VAL A 180 -1.05 -0.81 -7.72
CA VAL A 180 -0.88 0.44 -6.97
C VAL A 180 -1.29 0.21 -5.51
N ILE A 181 -0.37 0.52 -4.63
CA ILE A 181 -0.55 0.44 -3.18
C ILE A 181 -0.85 1.84 -2.66
N LEU A 182 -1.99 1.98 -2.01
CA LEU A 182 -2.48 3.24 -1.45
C LEU A 182 -2.59 3.10 0.08
N GLY A 183 -1.92 3.96 0.82
CA GLY A 183 -1.97 3.95 2.28
C GLY A 183 -2.28 5.34 2.84
N ASP A 184 -3.20 5.39 3.80
CA ASP A 184 -3.55 6.57 4.60
C ASP A 184 -3.81 6.15 6.06
N GLU A 185 -4.48 7.01 6.83
CA GLU A 185 -4.79 6.75 8.25
C GLU A 185 -5.71 5.56 8.46
N ASP A 186 -6.58 5.25 7.49
CA ASP A 186 -7.49 4.10 7.56
C ASP A 186 -6.76 2.77 7.36
N GLY A 187 -5.66 2.77 6.60
CA GLY A 187 -4.84 1.59 6.32
C GLY A 187 -4.39 1.52 4.87
N VAL A 188 -4.33 0.30 4.30
CA VAL A 188 -3.78 0.05 2.96
C VAL A 188 -4.83 -0.57 2.04
N VAL A 189 -4.99 0.02 0.85
CA VAL A 189 -5.81 -0.47 -0.26
C VAL A 189 -4.93 -0.89 -1.42
N VAL A 190 -5.25 -2.01 -2.06
CA VAL A 190 -4.63 -2.50 -3.29
C VAL A 190 -5.51 -2.13 -4.47
N LEU A 191 -4.98 -1.33 -5.38
CA LEU A 191 -5.63 -0.95 -6.62
C LEU A 191 -4.96 -1.69 -7.79
N PRO A 192 -5.68 -2.63 -8.45
CA PRO A 192 -5.14 -3.31 -9.62
C PRO A 192 -4.63 -2.34 -10.68
N SER A 193 -3.41 -2.55 -11.17
CA SER A 193 -2.70 -1.62 -12.05
C SER A 193 -3.52 -1.22 -13.30
N LYS A 194 -4.26 -2.16 -13.88
CA LYS A 194 -5.14 -1.91 -15.04
C LYS A 194 -6.29 -0.94 -14.76
N LEU A 195 -6.75 -0.84 -13.50
CA LEU A 195 -7.83 0.07 -13.11
C LEU A 195 -7.35 1.45 -12.70
N ALA A 196 -6.06 1.61 -12.43
CA ALA A 196 -5.52 2.87 -11.91
C ALA A 196 -5.76 4.08 -12.84
N LEU A 197 -5.76 3.86 -14.16
CA LEU A 197 -6.12 4.90 -15.14
C LEU A 197 -7.63 5.03 -15.28
N GLU A 198 -8.33 3.90 -15.26
CA GLU A 198 -9.77 3.82 -15.54
C GLU A 198 -10.62 4.58 -14.50
N ILE A 199 -10.31 4.39 -13.21
CA ILE A 199 -11.17 4.91 -12.14
C ILE A 199 -10.74 6.28 -11.60
N TYR A 200 -9.61 6.82 -12.04
CA TYR A 200 -9.03 8.04 -11.47
C TYR A 200 -10.01 9.23 -11.51
N ASP A 201 -10.55 9.54 -12.70
CA ASP A 201 -11.46 10.68 -12.85
C ASP A 201 -12.75 10.54 -12.04
N GLU A 202 -13.24 9.29 -11.88
CA GLU A 202 -14.40 9.00 -11.04
C GLU A 202 -14.06 9.20 -9.55
N CYS A 203 -12.85 8.87 -9.12
CA CYS A 203 -12.39 9.09 -7.75
C CYS A 203 -12.30 10.59 -7.45
N VAL A 204 -11.62 11.34 -8.31
CA VAL A 204 -11.47 12.79 -8.16
C VAL A 204 -12.85 13.45 -8.09
N ARG A 205 -13.72 13.12 -9.04
CA ARG A 205 -15.07 13.68 -9.05
C ARG A 205 -15.85 13.34 -7.77
N HIS A 206 -15.68 12.12 -7.24
CA HIS A 206 -16.36 11.72 -6.01
C HIS A 206 -15.91 12.57 -4.82
N ASP A 207 -14.59 12.71 -4.63
CA ASP A 207 -14.03 13.53 -3.54
C ASP A 207 -14.44 15.02 -3.67
N GLU A 208 -14.44 15.56 -4.89
CA GLU A 208 -14.91 16.93 -5.15
C GLU A 208 -16.40 17.12 -4.80
N VAL A 209 -17.24 16.14 -5.14
CA VAL A 209 -18.67 16.19 -4.81
C VAL A 209 -18.90 16.14 -3.31
N GLU A 210 -18.17 15.27 -2.59
CA GLU A 210 -18.26 15.23 -1.13
C GLU A 210 -17.80 16.54 -0.49
N GLN A 211 -16.71 17.11 -0.98
CA GLN A 211 -16.23 18.41 -0.52
C GLN A 211 -17.27 19.52 -0.74
N ALA A 212 -17.93 19.53 -1.92
CA ALA A 212 -19.00 20.49 -2.21
C ALA A 212 -20.18 20.35 -1.26
N ILE A 213 -20.59 19.11 -0.91
CA ILE A 213 -21.64 18.84 0.07
C ILE A 213 -21.22 19.38 1.45
N LEU A 214 -20.00 19.06 1.90
CA LEU A 214 -19.51 19.47 3.22
C LEU A 214 -19.50 21.00 3.36
N GLU A 215 -18.95 21.71 2.37
CA GLU A 215 -18.92 23.18 2.39
C GLU A 215 -20.33 23.79 2.38
N HIS A 216 -21.22 23.26 1.52
CA HIS A 216 -22.59 23.74 1.44
C HIS A 216 -23.35 23.53 2.75
N THR A 217 -23.31 22.34 3.31
CA THR A 217 -24.04 22.00 4.54
C THR A 217 -23.52 22.75 5.76
N GLN A 218 -22.19 22.95 5.87
CA GLN A 218 -21.59 23.76 6.94
C GLN A 218 -22.00 25.22 6.83
N LYS A 219 -21.96 25.79 5.62
CA LYS A 219 -22.34 27.21 5.39
C LYS A 219 -23.81 27.49 5.69
N GLU A 220 -24.70 26.61 5.24
CA GLU A 220 -26.15 26.80 5.34
C GLU A 220 -26.75 26.25 6.65
N GLY A 221 -25.95 25.53 7.45
CA GLY A 221 -26.40 24.92 8.71
C GLY A 221 -27.45 23.80 8.51
N ILE A 222 -27.44 23.12 7.36
CA ILE A 222 -28.42 22.09 6.99
C ILE A 222 -27.82 20.69 7.02
N SER A 223 -28.68 19.68 7.19
CA SER A 223 -28.25 18.29 7.28
C SER A 223 -27.76 17.76 5.92
N PRO A 224 -26.61 17.06 5.85
CA PRO A 224 -26.14 16.41 4.65
C PRO A 224 -27.06 15.32 4.13
N LYS A 225 -28.02 14.82 4.92
CA LYS A 225 -28.99 13.79 4.50
C LYS A 225 -29.82 14.15 3.25
N PHE A 226 -29.92 15.43 2.92
CA PHE A 226 -30.62 15.89 1.72
C PHE A 226 -29.80 15.73 0.42
N PHE A 227 -28.50 15.51 0.55
CA PHE A 227 -27.52 15.48 -0.54
C PHE A 227 -26.77 14.18 -0.63
N TYR A 228 -26.88 13.31 0.40
CA TYR A 228 -26.20 12.03 0.48
C TYR A 228 -27.20 10.91 0.81
N PRO A 229 -27.26 9.80 0.02
CA PRO A 229 -26.49 9.51 -1.19
C PRO A 229 -26.67 10.52 -2.32
N PHE A 230 -25.68 10.63 -3.21
CA PHE A 230 -25.69 11.60 -4.32
C PHE A 230 -26.98 11.54 -5.13
N ASN A 231 -27.56 12.70 -5.41
CA ASN A 231 -28.84 12.88 -6.09
C ASN A 231 -28.83 14.15 -6.95
N SER A 232 -30.00 14.54 -7.50
CA SER A 232 -30.10 15.72 -8.37
C SER A 232 -29.73 17.04 -7.68
N GLU A 233 -30.00 17.17 -6.39
CA GLU A 233 -29.63 18.37 -5.63
C GLU A 233 -28.12 18.42 -5.38
N THR A 234 -27.50 17.25 -5.14
CA THR A 234 -26.04 17.11 -5.04
C THR A 234 -25.36 17.62 -6.31
N GLU A 235 -25.87 17.27 -7.48
CA GLU A 235 -25.32 17.69 -8.77
C GLU A 235 -25.40 19.21 -8.96
N LYS A 236 -26.45 19.87 -8.48
CA LYS A 236 -26.58 21.34 -8.51
C LYS A 236 -25.53 22.01 -7.63
N ILE A 237 -25.35 21.49 -6.40
CA ILE A 237 -24.34 22.00 -5.47
C ILE A 237 -22.95 21.84 -6.05
N TYR A 238 -22.64 20.66 -6.58
CA TYR A 238 -21.34 20.39 -7.18
C TYR A 238 -21.02 21.33 -8.34
N LYS A 239 -21.96 21.53 -9.27
CA LYS A 239 -21.78 22.47 -10.39
C LYS A 239 -21.53 23.92 -9.90
N ALA A 240 -22.29 24.36 -8.91
CA ALA A 240 -22.10 25.69 -8.32
C ALA A 240 -20.78 25.81 -7.55
N TRP A 241 -20.32 24.73 -6.91
CA TRP A 241 -19.03 24.66 -6.23
C TRP A 241 -17.88 24.70 -7.24
N LYS A 242 -17.93 23.88 -8.28
CA LYS A 242 -16.90 23.80 -9.32
C LYS A 242 -16.70 25.13 -10.04
N ALA A 243 -17.78 25.83 -10.40
CA ALA A 243 -17.72 27.14 -11.04
C ALA A 243 -17.08 28.24 -10.18
N ARG A 244 -16.81 27.99 -8.90
CA ARG A 244 -16.11 28.95 -8.01
C ARG A 244 -14.63 28.60 -7.88
N GLN A 245 -14.21 27.42 -8.34
CA GLN A 245 -12.81 26.98 -8.32
C GLN A 245 -12.06 27.37 -9.60
N ASP A 246 -12.81 27.52 -10.71
CA ASP A 246 -12.32 28.04 -12.00
C ASP A 246 -12.21 29.59 -11.96
#